data_1a959b27b2a23a685ed75226177a34b8
#
_entry.id   1a959b27b2a23a685ed75226177a34b8
#
_cell.length_a   1.000
_cell.length_b   1.000
_cell.length_c   1.000
_cell.angle_alpha   90.00
_cell.angle_beta   90.00
_cell.angle_gamma   90.00
#
_symmetry.space_group_name_H-M   'P 1'
#
loop_
_entity.id
_entity.type
_entity.pdbx_description
1 polymer ?
#
loop_
_entity_poly.entity_id
_entity_poly.type
_entity_poly.pdbx_seq_one_letter_code
_entity_poly.pdbx_strand_id
1 'polypeptide(L)'
;TSGAEAMCEIQSRIGMRRWPLWIYRRSRPLAAFAEATYGWVANHRGGLNLASTLMVGRVETPSTWLLTRRIFLRLMGFIYVAAFLSFGHQALGLIGSQGLRPSSVFMQAVSEHGTWWQFPTLQWLGSDSMLTATWITGAIAGCMLILGIIPLCSAILCWGMYLSLVTVGSVFMQYQWDALLLEAGVLAILWCPLTWRLNSGRARRPSRLVHWLVVILLARLLFFAALVKVQSGDASWADGTALSFHFWTQPLPWWPAWIAASLPHWMLWFGCMLMFLVEFGAPILLF
;
A
#
# COMPACT_ATOMS: atom_id res chain seq x y z
N THR A 1 -12.31 20.87 28.95
CA THR A 1 -11.91 19.70 28.15
C THR A 1 -10.51 19.96 27.62
N SER A 2 -9.57 19.05 27.86
CA SER A 2 -8.19 19.12 27.41
C SER A 2 -8.06 18.61 25.96
N GLY A 3 -6.92 18.86 25.34
CA GLY A 3 -6.65 18.69 23.92
C GLY A 3 -7.26 17.48 23.22
N ALA A 4 -6.92 16.25 23.60
CA ALA A 4 -7.43 15.03 22.94
C ALA A 4 -8.92 14.78 23.27
N GLU A 5 -9.36 15.11 24.48
CA GLU A 5 -10.77 15.01 24.87
C GLU A 5 -11.66 15.92 24.01
N ALA A 6 -11.22 17.17 23.78
CA ALA A 6 -11.94 18.11 22.94
C ALA A 6 -12.09 17.61 21.50
N MET A 7 -11.06 16.96 20.94
CA MET A 7 -11.14 16.34 19.61
C MET A 7 -12.17 15.21 19.56
N CYS A 8 -12.19 14.33 20.56
CA CYS A 8 -13.17 13.25 20.66
C CYS A 8 -14.60 13.80 20.84
N GLU A 9 -14.76 14.89 21.58
CA GLU A 9 -16.06 15.54 21.80
C GLU A 9 -16.57 16.22 20.51
N ILE A 10 -15.71 16.92 19.78
CA ILE A 10 -16.04 17.51 18.47
C ILE A 10 -16.47 16.41 17.49
N GLN A 11 -15.73 15.30 17.40
CA GLN A 11 -16.10 14.18 16.55
C GLN A 11 -17.46 13.57 16.89
N SER A 12 -17.78 13.49 18.20
CA SER A 12 -19.08 12.96 18.66
C SER A 12 -20.26 13.90 18.33
N ARG A 13 -20.04 15.22 18.32
CA ARG A 13 -21.05 16.23 18.01
C ARG A 13 -21.32 16.39 16.51
N ILE A 14 -20.30 16.15 15.64
CA ILE A 14 -20.42 16.26 14.19
C ILE A 14 -21.09 14.99 13.59
N GLY A 15 -21.59 14.08 14.40
CA GLY A 15 -22.22 12.83 13.92
C GLY A 15 -21.21 11.76 13.50
N MET A 16 -19.92 11.98 13.74
CA MET A 16 -18.92 10.95 13.68
C MET A 16 -18.96 10.13 14.98
N ARG A 17 -18.45 8.93 14.97
CA ARG A 17 -18.53 7.88 15.99
C ARG A 17 -18.42 8.37 17.45
N ARG A 18 -19.30 7.89 18.32
CA ARG A 18 -19.31 8.22 19.77
C ARG A 18 -18.37 7.35 20.61
N TRP A 19 -17.89 6.23 20.05
CA TRP A 19 -17.07 5.26 20.78
C TRP A 19 -15.67 5.78 21.20
N PRO A 20 -14.96 6.68 20.46
CA PRO A 20 -13.67 7.17 20.90
C PRO A 20 -13.78 7.95 22.23
N LEU A 21 -14.84 8.76 22.35
CA LEU A 21 -15.12 9.51 23.59
C LEU A 21 -15.45 8.59 24.77
N TRP A 22 -16.19 7.51 24.50
CA TRP A 22 -16.53 6.51 25.50
C TRP A 22 -15.28 5.77 26.00
N ILE A 23 -14.39 5.33 25.13
CA ILE A 23 -13.12 4.67 25.48
C ILE A 23 -12.21 5.64 26.23
N TYR A 24 -12.06 6.87 25.73
CA TYR A 24 -11.26 7.91 26.37
C TYR A 24 -11.67 8.12 27.84
N ARG A 25 -12.98 8.22 28.11
CA ARG A 25 -13.50 8.44 29.47
C ARG A 25 -13.42 7.20 30.37
N ARG A 26 -13.39 5.99 29.80
CA ARG A 26 -13.37 4.74 30.56
C ARG A 26 -11.97 4.24 30.90
N SER A 27 -10.95 4.61 30.11
CA SER A 27 -9.58 4.09 30.27
C SER A 27 -8.57 5.21 30.52
N ARG A 28 -8.18 5.37 31.80
CA ARG A 28 -7.17 6.36 32.21
C ARG A 28 -5.83 6.24 31.45
N PRO A 29 -5.23 5.03 31.26
CA PRO A 29 -3.97 4.90 30.51
C PRO A 29 -4.10 5.31 29.05
N LEU A 30 -5.22 4.99 28.39
CA LEU A 30 -5.47 5.42 27.02
C LEU A 30 -5.72 6.91 26.90
N ALA A 31 -6.39 7.52 27.88
CA ALA A 31 -6.54 8.97 27.94
C ALA A 31 -5.19 9.67 28.09
N ALA A 32 -4.32 9.19 29.01
CA ALA A 32 -2.98 9.73 29.19
C ALA A 32 -2.12 9.60 27.92
N PHE A 33 -2.16 8.46 27.25
CA PHE A 33 -1.49 8.25 25.96
C PHE A 33 -2.01 9.20 24.87
N ALA A 34 -3.33 9.34 24.75
CA ALA A 34 -3.95 10.25 23.79
C ALA A 34 -3.56 11.72 24.04
N GLU A 35 -3.52 12.16 25.31
CA GLU A 35 -3.07 13.51 25.66
C GLU A 35 -1.58 13.73 25.39
N ALA A 36 -0.72 12.75 25.70
CA ALA A 36 0.70 12.81 25.41
C ALA A 36 0.95 12.93 23.91
N THR A 37 0.25 12.10 23.12
CA THR A 37 0.32 12.12 21.64
C THR A 37 -0.16 13.46 21.09
N TYR A 38 -1.29 13.96 21.59
CA TYR A 38 -1.82 15.27 21.21
C TYR A 38 -0.85 16.40 21.56
N GLY A 39 -0.26 16.37 22.76
CA GLY A 39 0.73 17.34 23.21
C GLY A 39 1.98 17.34 22.33
N TRP A 40 2.48 16.15 21.99
CA TRP A 40 3.61 16.00 21.08
C TRP A 40 3.31 16.58 19.68
N VAL A 41 2.18 16.22 19.09
CA VAL A 41 1.72 16.76 17.79
C VAL A 41 1.53 18.28 17.88
N ALA A 42 0.96 18.78 18.98
CA ALA A 42 0.74 20.21 19.17
C ALA A 42 2.05 21.00 19.22
N ASN A 43 3.05 20.46 19.90
CA ASN A 43 4.38 21.09 20.03
C ASN A 43 5.19 21.03 18.72
N HIS A 44 4.93 20.03 17.86
CA HIS A 44 5.63 19.85 16.57
C HIS A 44 4.82 20.33 15.38
N ARG A 45 3.73 21.06 15.57
CA ARG A 45 2.82 21.53 14.50
C ARG A 45 3.53 22.24 13.37
N GLY A 46 4.54 23.06 13.65
CA GLY A 46 5.29 23.77 12.61
C GLY A 46 6.01 22.83 11.65
N GLY A 47 6.78 21.88 12.17
CA GLY A 47 7.48 20.89 11.37
C GLY A 47 6.54 19.93 10.64
N LEU A 48 5.48 19.46 11.33
CA LEU A 48 4.48 18.60 10.72
C LEU A 48 3.67 19.33 9.63
N ASN A 49 3.35 20.61 9.83
CA ASN A 49 2.68 21.42 8.83
C ASN A 49 3.59 21.70 7.63
N LEU A 50 4.88 21.97 7.85
CA LEU A 50 5.84 22.10 6.77
C LEU A 50 5.98 20.81 5.97
N ALA A 51 6.16 19.68 6.64
CA ALA A 51 6.23 18.36 6.00
C ALA A 51 4.96 18.03 5.22
N SER A 52 3.79 18.27 5.81
CA SER A 52 2.50 18.06 5.13
C SER A 52 2.32 19.00 3.94
N THR A 53 2.77 20.26 4.05
CA THR A 53 2.68 21.24 2.97
C THR A 53 3.61 20.88 1.81
N LEU A 54 4.81 20.38 2.09
CA LEU A 54 5.75 19.89 1.08
C LEU A 54 5.23 18.63 0.37
N MET A 55 4.65 17.68 1.13
CA MET A 55 4.13 16.43 0.56
C MET A 55 2.79 16.61 -0.16
N VAL A 56 1.92 17.46 0.34
CA VAL A 56 0.50 17.52 -0.03
C VAL A 56 0.10 18.84 -0.66
N GLY A 57 0.88 19.91 -0.44
CA GLY A 57 0.56 21.28 -0.82
C GLY A 57 -0.42 21.94 0.17
N ARG A 58 -0.65 23.25 0.04
CA ARG A 58 -1.61 23.99 0.88
C ARG A 58 -3.04 23.49 0.63
N VAL A 59 -3.70 23.08 1.70
CA VAL A 59 -5.13 22.72 1.68
C VAL A 59 -5.93 23.94 2.06
N GLU A 60 -6.66 24.51 1.13
CA GLU A 60 -7.42 25.76 1.33
C GLU A 60 -8.83 25.57 1.92
N THR A 61 -9.35 24.34 1.96
CA THR A 61 -10.68 24.07 2.52
C THR A 61 -10.75 22.75 3.28
N PRO A 62 -11.38 22.71 4.45
CA PRO A 62 -11.61 21.49 5.21
C PRO A 62 -12.73 20.70 4.55
N SER A 63 -12.46 19.91 3.54
CA SER A 63 -13.46 18.95 3.10
C SER A 63 -12.89 17.78 2.35
N THR A 64 -13.20 16.63 2.91
CA THR A 64 -13.58 15.46 2.18
C THR A 64 -12.50 14.79 1.35
N TRP A 65 -11.58 14.08 2.03
CA TRP A 65 -10.67 13.10 1.43
C TRP A 65 -9.74 13.62 0.31
N LEU A 66 -9.71 14.93 0.06
CA LEU A 66 -8.77 15.53 -0.90
C LEU A 66 -7.32 15.30 -0.49
N LEU A 67 -7.03 15.46 0.79
CA LEU A 67 -5.72 15.19 1.36
C LEU A 67 -5.38 13.71 1.27
N THR A 68 -6.31 12.84 1.70
CA THR A 68 -6.16 11.39 1.64
C THR A 68 -5.89 10.92 0.22
N ARG A 69 -6.64 11.42 -0.77
CA ARG A 69 -6.41 11.13 -2.19
C ARG A 69 -5.02 11.56 -2.65
N ARG A 70 -4.57 12.77 -2.27
CA ARG A 70 -3.25 13.28 -2.67
C ARG A 70 -2.12 12.44 -2.09
N ILE A 71 -2.21 12.09 -0.80
CA ILE A 71 -1.22 11.23 -0.13
C ILE A 71 -1.23 9.85 -0.77
N PHE A 72 -2.40 9.23 -0.92
CA PHE A 72 -2.54 7.92 -1.51
C PHE A 72 -1.91 7.83 -2.91
N LEU A 73 -2.24 8.75 -3.82
CA LEU A 73 -1.71 8.74 -5.18
C LEU A 73 -0.19 8.94 -5.23
N ARG A 74 0.38 9.78 -4.36
CA ARG A 74 1.83 9.96 -4.27
C ARG A 74 2.53 8.72 -3.72
N LEU A 75 1.99 8.12 -2.66
CA LEU A 75 2.52 6.87 -2.10
C LEU A 75 2.43 5.72 -3.12
N MET A 76 1.33 5.63 -3.87
CA MET A 76 1.22 4.70 -5.00
C MET A 76 2.33 4.95 -6.03
N GLY A 77 2.63 6.19 -6.37
CA GLY A 77 3.75 6.53 -7.25
C GLY A 77 5.09 6.04 -6.70
N PHE A 78 5.36 6.22 -5.41
CA PHE A 78 6.57 5.69 -4.75
C PHE A 78 6.66 4.17 -4.84
N ILE A 79 5.56 3.47 -4.56
CA ILE A 79 5.51 2.01 -4.63
C ILE A 79 5.78 1.53 -6.06
N TYR A 80 5.17 2.17 -7.06
CA TYR A 80 5.42 1.85 -8.46
C TYR A 80 6.87 2.10 -8.87
N VAL A 81 7.47 3.23 -8.49
CA VAL A 81 8.90 3.50 -8.75
C VAL A 81 9.77 2.42 -8.13
N ALA A 82 9.55 2.10 -6.85
CA ALA A 82 10.30 1.05 -6.17
C ALA A 82 10.14 -0.31 -6.87
N ALA A 83 8.92 -0.69 -7.25
CA ALA A 83 8.64 -1.94 -7.93
C ALA A 83 9.32 -2.00 -9.31
N PHE A 84 9.20 -0.95 -10.12
CA PHE A 84 9.83 -0.91 -11.43
C PHE A 84 11.36 -0.90 -11.36
N LEU A 85 11.97 -0.16 -10.44
CA LEU A 85 13.42 -0.13 -10.30
C LEU A 85 13.96 -1.44 -9.76
N SER A 86 13.29 -2.02 -8.75
CA SER A 86 13.69 -3.30 -8.16
C SER A 86 13.66 -4.43 -9.19
N PHE A 87 12.54 -4.57 -9.91
CA PHE A 87 12.41 -5.59 -10.95
C PHE A 87 13.27 -5.25 -12.17
N GLY A 88 13.25 -4.01 -12.63
CA GLY A 88 13.92 -3.55 -13.86
C GLY A 88 15.41 -3.79 -13.85
N HIS A 89 16.06 -3.58 -12.70
CA HIS A 89 17.50 -3.87 -12.54
C HIS A 89 17.84 -5.35 -12.80
N GLN A 90 16.91 -6.26 -12.54
CA GLN A 90 17.08 -7.71 -12.65
C GLN A 90 16.35 -8.29 -13.86
N ALA A 91 15.50 -7.53 -14.53
CA ALA A 91 14.55 -8.01 -15.54
C ALA A 91 15.21 -8.83 -16.66
N LEU A 92 16.33 -8.36 -17.20
CA LEU A 92 17.05 -9.06 -18.27
C LEU A 92 17.66 -10.38 -17.79
N GLY A 93 18.18 -10.43 -16.56
CA GLY A 93 18.73 -11.67 -15.99
C GLY A 93 17.65 -12.68 -15.60
N LEU A 94 16.43 -12.22 -15.29
CA LEU A 94 15.33 -13.08 -14.88
C LEU A 94 14.53 -13.59 -16.08
N ILE A 95 14.04 -12.67 -16.95
CA ILE A 95 13.08 -12.97 -18.02
C ILE A 95 13.51 -12.45 -19.40
N GLY A 96 14.69 -11.85 -19.53
CA GLY A 96 15.27 -11.47 -20.81
C GLY A 96 15.59 -12.69 -21.69
N SER A 97 16.00 -12.47 -22.94
CA SER A 97 16.28 -13.52 -23.92
C SER A 97 17.35 -14.54 -23.47
N GLN A 98 18.30 -14.10 -22.64
CA GLN A 98 19.36 -14.92 -22.01
C GLN A 98 19.12 -15.09 -20.51
N GLY A 99 17.93 -14.77 -20.01
CA GLY A 99 17.58 -14.86 -18.59
C GLY A 99 17.31 -16.28 -18.11
N LEU A 100 17.12 -16.41 -16.79
CA LEU A 100 16.81 -17.70 -16.15
C LEU A 100 15.51 -18.33 -16.69
N ARG A 101 14.51 -17.52 -17.03
CA ARG A 101 13.23 -17.97 -17.57
C ARG A 101 12.77 -17.00 -18.66
N PRO A 102 13.26 -17.13 -19.88
CA PRO A 102 13.00 -16.17 -20.95
C PRO A 102 11.52 -15.98 -21.21
N SER A 103 11.08 -14.72 -21.27
CA SER A 103 9.69 -14.35 -21.59
C SER A 103 9.28 -14.82 -22.98
N SER A 104 10.23 -15.00 -23.89
CA SER A 104 9.99 -15.53 -25.24
C SER A 104 9.41 -16.95 -25.22
N VAL A 105 9.86 -17.82 -24.30
CA VAL A 105 9.32 -19.18 -24.16
C VAL A 105 7.86 -19.15 -23.72
N PHE A 106 7.53 -18.29 -22.75
CA PHE A 106 6.16 -18.08 -22.33
C PHE A 106 5.31 -17.52 -23.47
N MET A 107 5.79 -16.49 -24.17
CA MET A 107 5.07 -15.87 -25.29
C MET A 107 4.86 -16.82 -26.47
N GLN A 108 5.82 -17.71 -26.75
CA GLN A 108 5.67 -18.73 -27.75
C GLN A 108 4.53 -19.71 -27.44
N ALA A 109 4.48 -20.22 -26.21
CA ALA A 109 3.41 -21.08 -25.70
C ALA A 109 2.03 -20.41 -25.78
N VAL A 110 1.99 -19.11 -25.43
CA VAL A 110 0.76 -18.31 -25.44
C VAL A 110 0.32 -17.98 -26.88
N SER A 111 1.26 -17.78 -27.82
CA SER A 111 0.93 -17.38 -29.19
C SER A 111 0.15 -18.45 -29.96
N GLU A 112 0.24 -19.71 -29.54
CA GLU A 112 -0.48 -20.82 -30.22
C GLU A 112 -1.98 -20.84 -29.88
N HIS A 113 -2.36 -20.41 -28.67
CA HIS A 113 -3.74 -20.58 -28.18
C HIS A 113 -4.28 -19.34 -27.45
N GLY A 114 -3.47 -18.31 -27.22
CA GLY A 114 -3.81 -17.12 -26.43
C GLY A 114 -4.07 -15.89 -27.30
N THR A 115 -4.79 -14.95 -26.71
CA THR A 115 -5.06 -13.64 -27.32
C THR A 115 -4.49 -12.55 -26.41
N TRP A 116 -4.23 -11.38 -26.99
CA TRP A 116 -3.72 -10.22 -26.25
C TRP A 116 -4.68 -9.75 -25.11
N TRP A 117 -5.95 -10.08 -25.18
CA TRP A 117 -6.90 -9.82 -24.10
C TRP A 117 -6.70 -10.74 -22.89
N GLN A 118 -6.31 -11.98 -23.13
CA GLN A 118 -6.05 -12.96 -22.06
C GLN A 118 -4.68 -12.71 -21.42
N PHE A 119 -3.73 -12.23 -22.23
CA PHE A 119 -2.35 -11.97 -21.81
C PHE A 119 -1.95 -10.54 -22.18
N PRO A 120 -2.41 -9.53 -21.41
CA PRO A 120 -2.17 -8.12 -21.69
C PRO A 120 -0.72 -7.72 -21.37
N THR A 121 0.16 -7.85 -22.35
CA THR A 121 1.58 -7.52 -22.23
C THR A 121 2.11 -6.84 -23.49
N LEU A 122 3.10 -5.95 -23.31
CA LEU A 122 3.85 -5.36 -24.43
C LEU A 122 4.86 -6.35 -25.04
N GLN A 123 5.11 -7.49 -24.40
CA GLN A 123 6.03 -8.52 -24.89
C GLN A 123 5.52 -9.27 -26.12
N TRP A 124 4.30 -9.02 -26.57
CA TRP A 124 3.87 -9.40 -27.93
C TRP A 124 4.75 -8.78 -29.03
N LEU A 125 5.41 -7.66 -28.74
CA LEU A 125 6.38 -7.02 -29.65
C LEU A 125 7.79 -7.64 -29.53
N GLY A 126 7.99 -8.55 -28.62
CA GLY A 126 9.04 -9.55 -28.49
C GLY A 126 10.49 -9.05 -28.54
N SER A 127 10.94 -8.21 -27.57
CA SER A 127 12.38 -7.89 -27.47
C SER A 127 12.80 -7.49 -26.06
N ASP A 128 14.08 -7.70 -25.74
CA ASP A 128 14.70 -7.21 -24.51
C ASP A 128 14.64 -5.69 -24.38
N SER A 129 14.69 -5.00 -25.52
CA SER A 129 14.50 -3.55 -25.56
C SER A 129 13.11 -3.14 -25.11
N MET A 130 12.08 -3.91 -25.48
CA MET A 130 10.69 -3.64 -25.06
C MET A 130 10.50 -3.91 -23.58
N LEU A 131 11.13 -4.96 -23.05
CA LEU A 131 11.15 -5.23 -21.61
C LEU A 131 11.77 -4.06 -20.84
N THR A 132 12.91 -3.57 -21.32
CA THR A 132 13.61 -2.42 -20.74
C THR A 132 12.78 -1.15 -20.84
N ALA A 133 12.18 -0.87 -21.99
CA ALA A 133 11.31 0.28 -22.19
C ALA A 133 10.08 0.25 -21.26
N THR A 134 9.51 -0.93 -21.00
CA THR A 134 8.33 -1.11 -20.15
C THR A 134 8.62 -0.66 -18.72
N TRP A 135 9.68 -1.16 -18.08
CA TRP A 135 9.97 -0.78 -16.69
C TRP A 135 10.46 0.67 -16.56
N ILE A 136 11.25 1.18 -17.54
CA ILE A 136 11.69 2.59 -17.54
C ILE A 136 10.48 3.52 -17.67
N THR A 137 9.59 3.26 -18.63
CA THR A 137 8.37 4.07 -18.81
C THR A 137 7.49 4.03 -17.55
N GLY A 138 7.36 2.86 -16.93
CA GLY A 138 6.64 2.71 -15.68
C GLY A 138 7.26 3.52 -14.54
N ALA A 139 8.59 3.49 -14.40
CA ALA A 139 9.31 4.26 -13.38
C ALA A 139 9.15 5.78 -13.61
N ILE A 140 9.26 6.25 -14.84
CA ILE A 140 9.03 7.67 -15.20
C ILE A 140 7.58 8.05 -14.85
N ALA A 141 6.60 7.24 -15.23
CA ALA A 141 5.19 7.48 -14.90
C ALA A 141 4.97 7.51 -13.38
N GLY A 142 5.63 6.65 -12.62
CA GLY A 142 5.62 6.68 -11.16
C GLY A 142 6.17 7.99 -10.58
N CYS A 143 7.30 8.47 -11.10
CA CYS A 143 7.85 9.78 -10.73
C CYS A 143 6.88 10.93 -11.07
N MET A 144 6.22 10.89 -12.22
CA MET A 144 5.20 11.87 -12.59
C MET A 144 4.01 11.84 -11.61
N LEU A 145 3.60 10.65 -11.16
CA LEU A 145 2.51 10.48 -10.19
C LEU A 145 2.91 11.04 -8.81
N ILE A 146 4.15 10.83 -8.36
CA ILE A 146 4.71 11.43 -7.13
C ILE A 146 4.66 12.96 -7.22
N LEU A 147 5.11 13.53 -8.32
CA LEU A 147 5.10 14.96 -8.56
C LEU A 147 3.69 15.51 -8.77
N GLY A 148 2.71 14.63 -9.01
CA GLY A 148 1.32 14.99 -9.27
C GLY A 148 1.11 15.63 -10.64
N ILE A 149 1.91 15.25 -11.63
CA ILE A 149 1.84 15.70 -13.03
C ILE A 149 0.95 14.72 -13.80
N ILE A 150 -0.07 15.21 -14.47
CA ILE A 150 -1.05 14.44 -15.26
C ILE A 150 -1.46 13.13 -14.54
N PRO A 151 -2.02 13.23 -13.33
CA PRO A 151 -2.10 12.09 -12.41
C PRO A 151 -2.87 10.89 -12.99
N LEU A 152 -3.92 11.11 -13.78
CA LEU A 152 -4.68 10.03 -14.39
C LEU A 152 -3.84 9.26 -15.43
N CYS A 153 -3.19 9.95 -16.35
CA CYS A 153 -2.36 9.31 -17.36
C CYS A 153 -1.17 8.58 -16.73
N SER A 154 -0.55 9.21 -15.72
CA SER A 154 0.56 8.61 -14.97
C SER A 154 0.13 7.33 -14.26
N ALA A 155 -1.05 7.32 -13.62
CA ALA A 155 -1.57 6.13 -12.94
C ALA A 155 -1.93 5.02 -13.93
N ILE A 156 -2.54 5.35 -15.08
CA ILE A 156 -2.85 4.38 -16.14
C ILE A 156 -1.56 3.76 -16.70
N LEU A 157 -0.54 4.58 -16.95
CA LEU A 157 0.75 4.09 -17.45
C LEU A 157 1.44 3.21 -16.39
N CYS A 158 1.50 3.62 -15.12
CA CYS A 158 2.04 2.78 -14.07
C CYS A 158 1.35 1.41 -14.02
N TRP A 159 0.02 1.41 -13.98
CA TRP A 159 -0.76 0.19 -13.92
C TRP A 159 -0.58 -0.70 -15.15
N GLY A 160 -0.67 -0.13 -16.35
CA GLY A 160 -0.54 -0.88 -17.61
C GLY A 160 0.85 -1.45 -17.81
N MET A 161 1.92 -0.67 -17.50
CA MET A 161 3.30 -1.17 -17.59
C MET A 161 3.54 -2.28 -16.55
N TYR A 162 3.00 -2.13 -15.34
CA TYR A 162 3.13 -3.15 -14.30
C TYR A 162 2.37 -4.42 -14.64
N LEU A 163 1.14 -4.31 -15.14
CA LEU A 163 0.36 -5.44 -15.64
C LEU A 163 1.11 -6.20 -16.75
N SER A 164 1.73 -5.46 -17.66
CA SER A 164 2.56 -6.04 -18.73
C SER A 164 3.71 -6.88 -18.17
N LEU A 165 4.40 -6.40 -17.13
CA LEU A 165 5.50 -7.14 -16.48
C LEU A 165 4.99 -8.33 -15.68
N VAL A 166 3.91 -8.18 -14.91
CA VAL A 166 3.31 -9.28 -14.13
C VAL A 166 2.87 -10.42 -15.04
N THR A 167 2.31 -10.11 -16.19
CA THR A 167 1.85 -11.12 -17.16
C THR A 167 2.98 -12.04 -17.62
N VAL A 168 4.19 -11.50 -17.87
CA VAL A 168 5.34 -12.29 -18.35
C VAL A 168 6.34 -12.63 -17.25
N GLY A 169 6.21 -12.03 -16.07
CA GLY A 169 7.14 -12.17 -14.98
C GLY A 169 7.15 -13.57 -14.34
N SER A 170 6.16 -14.41 -14.67
CA SER A 170 6.06 -15.79 -14.21
C SER A 170 6.25 -15.89 -12.69
N VAL A 171 6.99 -16.86 -12.21
CA VAL A 171 7.25 -17.10 -10.76
C VAL A 171 7.89 -15.92 -10.03
N PHE A 172 8.50 -14.98 -10.74
CA PHE A 172 9.15 -13.81 -10.14
C PHE A 172 8.19 -12.69 -9.78
N MET A 173 6.95 -12.71 -10.32
CA MET A 173 5.93 -11.66 -10.13
C MET A 173 4.53 -12.26 -9.83
N GLN A 174 4.47 -13.42 -9.18
CA GLN A 174 3.21 -14.08 -8.78
C GLN A 174 2.97 -14.01 -7.27
N TYR A 175 3.45 -12.95 -6.64
CA TYR A 175 3.28 -12.77 -5.21
C TYR A 175 2.00 -11.98 -4.90
N GLN A 176 1.54 -12.08 -3.67
CA GLN A 176 0.34 -11.37 -3.18
C GLN A 176 0.45 -9.85 -3.33
N TRP A 177 1.65 -9.29 -3.15
CA TRP A 177 1.86 -7.83 -3.31
C TRP A 177 1.75 -7.37 -4.76
N ASP A 178 2.09 -8.22 -5.75
CA ASP A 178 1.93 -7.87 -7.17
C ASP A 178 0.44 -7.76 -7.50
N ALA A 179 -0.37 -8.74 -7.07
CA ALA A 179 -1.81 -8.69 -7.22
C ALA A 179 -2.43 -7.49 -6.49
N LEU A 180 -1.99 -7.24 -5.24
CA LEU A 180 -2.44 -6.09 -4.45
C LEU A 180 -2.10 -4.76 -5.12
N LEU A 181 -0.91 -4.63 -5.70
CA LEU A 181 -0.49 -3.41 -6.40
C LEU A 181 -1.33 -3.17 -7.66
N LEU A 182 -1.69 -4.23 -8.39
CA LEU A 182 -2.60 -4.12 -9.53
C LEU A 182 -4.02 -3.71 -9.09
N GLU A 183 -4.57 -4.30 -8.03
CA GLU A 183 -5.89 -3.92 -7.50
C GLU A 183 -5.91 -2.48 -6.99
N ALA A 184 -4.93 -2.11 -6.16
CA ALA A 184 -4.78 -0.75 -5.65
C ALA A 184 -4.55 0.26 -6.79
N GLY A 185 -3.86 -0.15 -7.85
CA GLY A 185 -3.62 0.64 -9.05
C GLY A 185 -4.91 0.99 -9.79
N VAL A 186 -5.83 0.03 -9.96
CA VAL A 186 -7.17 0.31 -10.52
C VAL A 186 -7.91 1.33 -9.66
N LEU A 187 -7.89 1.17 -8.34
CA LEU A 187 -8.53 2.12 -7.43
C LEU A 187 -7.85 3.50 -7.49
N ALA A 188 -6.53 3.55 -7.66
CA ALA A 188 -5.80 4.79 -7.87
C ALA A 188 -6.24 5.50 -9.15
N ILE A 189 -6.38 4.78 -10.27
CA ILE A 189 -6.90 5.32 -11.53
C ILE A 189 -8.30 5.91 -11.35
N LEU A 190 -9.21 5.16 -10.73
CA LEU A 190 -10.59 5.60 -10.46
C LEU A 190 -10.65 6.81 -9.50
N TRP A 191 -9.64 6.98 -8.66
CA TRP A 191 -9.57 8.09 -7.69
C TRP A 191 -8.82 9.30 -8.23
N CYS A 192 -8.12 9.17 -9.37
CA CYS A 192 -7.41 10.27 -9.99
C CYS A 192 -8.33 11.41 -10.41
N PRO A 193 -7.93 12.68 -10.19
CA PRO A 193 -8.64 13.81 -10.74
C PRO A 193 -8.31 13.98 -12.24
N LEU A 194 -9.29 14.43 -13.00
CA LEU A 194 -9.14 14.83 -14.41
C LEU A 194 -8.52 16.24 -14.50
N THR A 195 -7.31 16.39 -14.01
CA THR A 195 -6.59 17.66 -13.96
C THR A 195 -5.14 17.48 -14.38
N TRP A 196 -4.52 18.52 -14.91
CA TRP A 196 -3.10 18.50 -15.28
C TRP A 196 -2.15 18.38 -14.06
N ARG A 197 -2.59 18.85 -12.88
CA ARG A 197 -1.85 18.80 -11.64
C ARG A 197 -2.72 18.30 -10.49
N LEU A 198 -2.18 17.42 -9.68
CA LEU A 198 -2.87 16.83 -8.52
C LEU A 198 -3.31 17.90 -7.49
N ASN A 199 -2.53 18.96 -7.35
CA ASN A 199 -2.78 20.06 -6.42
C ASN A 199 -3.61 21.21 -7.03
N SER A 200 -4.25 20.99 -8.16
CA SER A 200 -5.14 22.02 -8.75
C SER A 200 -6.33 22.29 -7.85
N GLY A 201 -6.59 23.56 -7.54
CA GLY A 201 -7.78 23.99 -6.79
C GLY A 201 -9.12 23.69 -7.52
N ARG A 202 -9.05 23.30 -8.79
CA ARG A 202 -10.19 22.86 -9.62
C ARG A 202 -10.51 21.37 -9.46
N ALA A 203 -9.75 20.62 -8.65
CA ALA A 203 -9.98 19.19 -8.47
C ALA A 203 -11.34 18.95 -7.79
N ARG A 204 -12.22 18.21 -8.46
CA ARG A 204 -13.51 17.79 -7.91
C ARG A 204 -13.31 16.94 -6.65
N ARG A 205 -14.31 16.95 -5.77
CA ARG A 205 -14.34 16.08 -4.58
C ARG A 205 -14.16 14.63 -5.00
N PRO A 206 -13.35 13.85 -4.27
CA PRO A 206 -13.19 12.42 -4.51
C PRO A 206 -14.52 11.67 -4.44
N SER A 207 -14.65 10.62 -5.25
CA SER A 207 -15.81 9.74 -5.18
C SER A 207 -15.86 9.02 -3.83
N ARG A 208 -17.02 9.07 -3.17
CA ARG A 208 -17.28 8.31 -1.93
C ARG A 208 -17.17 6.81 -2.17
N LEU A 209 -17.67 6.34 -3.31
CA LEU A 209 -17.59 4.93 -3.69
C LEU A 209 -16.14 4.45 -3.73
N VAL A 210 -15.27 5.18 -4.45
CA VAL A 210 -13.86 4.79 -4.57
C VAL A 210 -13.16 4.84 -3.22
N HIS A 211 -13.47 5.83 -2.38
CA HIS A 211 -12.96 5.86 -1.00
C HIS A 211 -13.33 4.58 -0.24
N TRP A 212 -14.59 4.18 -0.28
CA TRP A 212 -15.02 2.95 0.39
C TRP A 212 -14.39 1.69 -0.20
N LEU A 213 -14.20 1.64 -1.53
CA LEU A 213 -13.49 0.52 -2.16
C LEU A 213 -12.03 0.40 -1.69
N VAL A 214 -11.33 1.53 -1.49
CA VAL A 214 -9.98 1.53 -0.89
C VAL A 214 -10.00 1.04 0.55
N VAL A 215 -10.99 1.48 1.34
CA VAL A 215 -11.17 1.00 2.73
C VAL A 215 -11.47 -0.50 2.77
N ILE A 216 -12.34 -0.97 1.88
CA ILE A 216 -12.68 -2.40 1.75
C ILE A 216 -11.44 -3.22 1.34
N LEU A 217 -10.63 -2.72 0.38
CA LEU A 217 -9.40 -3.39 -0.02
C LEU A 217 -8.44 -3.56 1.17
N LEU A 218 -8.27 -2.49 1.98
CA LEU A 218 -7.45 -2.55 3.19
C LEU A 218 -8.02 -3.53 4.23
N ALA A 219 -9.33 -3.46 4.47
CA ALA A 219 -10.00 -4.35 5.42
C ALA A 219 -9.87 -5.81 4.98
N ARG A 220 -10.07 -6.08 3.68
CA ARG A 220 -9.89 -7.41 3.09
C ARG A 220 -8.46 -7.91 3.26
N LEU A 221 -7.46 -7.07 2.95
CA LEU A 221 -6.05 -7.44 3.09
C LEU A 221 -5.73 -7.88 4.51
N LEU A 222 -6.10 -7.08 5.51
CA LEU A 222 -5.82 -7.39 6.91
C LEU A 222 -6.58 -8.64 7.37
N PHE A 223 -7.88 -8.71 7.11
CA PHE A 223 -8.71 -9.84 7.54
C PHE A 223 -8.24 -11.17 6.94
N PHE A 224 -7.99 -11.21 5.64
CA PHE A 224 -7.55 -12.44 4.99
C PHE A 224 -6.10 -12.80 5.35
N ALA A 225 -5.23 -11.82 5.67
CA ALA A 225 -3.89 -12.11 6.20
C ALA A 225 -3.97 -12.89 7.52
N ALA A 226 -4.86 -12.52 8.43
CA ALA A 226 -5.10 -13.27 9.66
C ALA A 226 -5.77 -14.62 9.40
N LEU A 227 -6.79 -14.64 8.54
CA LEU A 227 -7.56 -15.84 8.25
C LEU A 227 -6.70 -16.96 7.66
N VAL A 228 -5.82 -16.63 6.71
CA VAL A 228 -4.88 -17.61 6.10
C VAL A 228 -3.97 -18.22 7.16
N LYS A 229 -3.46 -17.42 8.11
CA LYS A 229 -2.62 -17.94 9.21
C LYS A 229 -3.38 -18.91 10.11
N VAL A 230 -4.63 -18.59 10.45
CA VAL A 230 -5.49 -19.48 11.26
C VAL A 230 -5.83 -20.76 10.50
N GLN A 231 -6.07 -20.67 9.20
CA GLN A 231 -6.45 -21.82 8.36
C GLN A 231 -5.26 -22.62 7.84
N SER A 232 -4.03 -22.16 8.02
CA SER A 232 -2.82 -22.81 7.51
C SER A 232 -2.58 -24.21 8.11
N GLY A 233 -3.15 -24.49 9.29
CA GLY A 233 -2.87 -25.71 10.05
C GLY A 233 -1.47 -25.73 10.70
N ASP A 234 -0.71 -24.67 10.58
CA ASP A 234 0.60 -24.54 11.21
C ASP A 234 0.44 -24.22 12.71
N ALA A 235 0.86 -25.17 13.54
CA ALA A 235 0.77 -25.09 14.99
C ALA A 235 1.48 -23.85 15.56
N SER A 236 2.51 -23.34 14.90
CA SER A 236 3.25 -22.18 15.39
C SER A 236 2.40 -20.91 15.48
N TRP A 237 1.37 -20.78 14.65
CA TRP A 237 0.38 -19.70 14.75
C TRP A 237 -0.55 -19.89 15.94
N ALA A 238 -1.02 -21.11 16.18
CA ALA A 238 -1.89 -21.43 17.30
C ALA A 238 -1.20 -21.25 18.66
N ASP A 239 0.08 -21.68 18.75
CA ASP A 239 0.89 -21.60 19.96
C ASP A 239 1.50 -20.20 20.17
N GLY A 240 1.39 -19.30 19.19
CA GLY A 240 2.00 -17.98 19.22
C GLY A 240 3.51 -17.96 19.08
N THR A 241 4.11 -19.05 18.57
CA THR A 241 5.57 -19.20 18.39
C THR A 241 6.04 -18.81 16.98
N ALA A 242 5.13 -18.47 16.09
CA ALA A 242 5.43 -18.22 14.68
C ALA A 242 6.52 -17.15 14.46
N LEU A 243 6.57 -16.08 15.26
CA LEU A 243 7.61 -15.06 15.14
C LEU A 243 9.00 -15.57 15.51
N SER A 244 9.11 -16.60 16.36
CA SER A 244 10.39 -17.23 16.69
C SER A 244 11.05 -17.89 15.48
N PHE A 245 10.25 -18.38 14.54
CA PHE A 245 10.72 -18.96 13.28
C PHE A 245 10.82 -17.92 12.16
N HIS A 246 9.84 -17.01 12.09
CA HIS A 246 9.72 -16.05 11.00
C HIS A 246 10.98 -15.22 10.76
N PHE A 247 11.60 -14.69 11.81
CA PHE A 247 12.78 -13.85 11.68
C PHE A 247 14.02 -14.60 11.16
N TRP A 248 14.06 -15.93 11.31
CA TRP A 248 15.14 -16.78 10.78
C TRP A 248 14.84 -17.31 9.37
N THR A 249 13.58 -17.56 9.06
CA THR A 249 13.19 -18.29 7.84
C THR A 249 12.70 -17.41 6.71
N GLN A 250 12.51 -16.11 6.96
CA GLN A 250 12.07 -15.19 5.90
C GLN A 250 13.11 -15.11 4.77
N PRO A 251 12.68 -15.06 3.49
CA PRO A 251 13.58 -15.14 2.33
C PRO A 251 14.63 -14.03 2.27
N LEU A 252 14.30 -12.83 2.75
CA LEU A 252 15.17 -11.66 2.74
C LEU A 252 15.21 -11.04 4.15
N PRO A 253 15.93 -11.65 5.10
CA PRO A 253 16.05 -11.13 6.44
C PRO A 253 16.84 -9.81 6.42
N TRP A 254 16.22 -8.75 6.91
CA TRP A 254 16.90 -7.48 7.11
C TRP A 254 17.60 -7.46 8.47
N TRP A 255 18.65 -6.65 8.62
CA TRP A 255 19.44 -6.60 9.86
C TRP A 255 18.64 -6.47 11.17
N PRO A 256 17.48 -5.74 11.26
CA PRO A 256 16.67 -5.74 12.46
C PRO A 256 16.02 -7.08 12.80
N ALA A 257 15.86 -7.97 11.81
CA ALA A 257 15.30 -9.30 12.05
C ALA A 257 16.18 -10.13 13.00
N TRP A 258 17.51 -9.98 12.89
CA TRP A 258 18.44 -10.63 13.81
C TRP A 258 18.26 -10.15 15.27
N ILE A 259 18.09 -8.84 15.47
CA ILE A 259 17.80 -8.29 16.80
C ILE A 259 16.43 -8.79 17.29
N ALA A 260 15.42 -8.77 16.43
CA ALA A 260 14.09 -9.25 16.77
C ALA A 260 14.08 -10.75 17.12
N ALA A 261 14.84 -11.57 16.41
CA ALA A 261 14.97 -13.01 16.69
C ALA A 261 15.59 -13.31 18.06
N SER A 262 16.41 -12.39 18.59
CA SER A 262 17.03 -12.53 19.93
C SER A 262 16.17 -12.02 21.09
N LEU A 263 14.96 -11.51 20.81
CA LEU A 263 14.04 -11.08 21.86
C LEU A 263 13.55 -12.26 22.71
N PRO A 264 13.23 -12.04 23.99
CA PRO A 264 12.64 -13.05 24.86
C PRO A 264 11.36 -13.64 24.26
N HIS A 265 11.15 -14.93 24.47
CA HIS A 265 10.00 -15.66 23.91
C HIS A 265 8.65 -15.01 24.19
N TRP A 266 8.44 -14.47 25.40
CA TRP A 266 7.21 -13.80 25.75
C TRP A 266 6.93 -12.53 24.91
N MET A 267 7.99 -11.82 24.47
CA MET A 267 7.84 -10.65 23.58
C MET A 267 7.45 -11.08 22.17
N LEU A 268 8.04 -12.16 21.65
CA LEU A 268 7.68 -12.72 20.35
C LEU A 268 6.24 -13.25 20.36
N TRP A 269 5.85 -13.95 21.43
CA TRP A 269 4.47 -14.38 21.64
C TRP A 269 3.49 -13.19 21.68
N PHE A 270 3.80 -12.17 22.47
CA PHE A 270 3.00 -10.95 22.54
C PHE A 270 2.89 -10.25 21.17
N GLY A 271 3.98 -10.18 20.42
CA GLY A 271 4.01 -9.65 19.05
C GLY A 271 3.09 -10.43 18.11
N CYS A 272 3.07 -11.77 18.22
CA CYS A 272 2.17 -12.63 17.45
C CYS A 272 0.69 -12.36 17.80
N MET A 273 0.36 -12.24 19.09
CA MET A 273 -1.00 -11.92 19.53
C MET A 273 -1.43 -10.51 19.12
N LEU A 274 -0.53 -9.55 19.22
CA LEU A 274 -0.77 -8.17 18.77
C LEU A 274 -1.03 -8.11 17.26
N MET A 275 -0.28 -8.88 16.47
CA MET A 275 -0.50 -8.99 15.03
C MET A 275 -1.93 -9.50 14.73
N PHE A 276 -2.39 -10.59 15.37
CA PHE A 276 -3.77 -11.07 15.21
C PHE A 276 -4.81 -10.05 15.65
N LEU A 277 -4.55 -9.36 16.77
CA LEU A 277 -5.45 -8.31 17.26
C LEU A 277 -5.59 -7.18 16.22
N VAL A 278 -4.48 -6.77 15.60
CA VAL A 278 -4.49 -5.74 14.56
C VAL A 278 -5.16 -6.25 13.29
N GLU A 279 -4.79 -7.44 12.81
CA GLU A 279 -5.28 -7.98 11.54
C GLU A 279 -6.78 -8.30 11.57
N PHE A 280 -7.33 -8.79 12.70
CA PHE A 280 -8.78 -9.00 12.87
C PHE A 280 -9.52 -7.75 13.37
N GLY A 281 -8.89 -6.98 14.26
CA GLY A 281 -9.54 -5.84 14.90
C GLY A 281 -9.59 -4.59 14.04
N ALA A 282 -8.50 -4.26 13.33
CA ALA A 282 -8.48 -3.06 12.49
C ALA A 282 -9.56 -3.06 11.39
N PRO A 283 -9.86 -4.16 10.69
CA PRO A 283 -10.97 -4.20 9.73
C PRO A 283 -12.31 -3.78 10.33
N ILE A 284 -12.61 -4.20 11.56
CA ILE A 284 -13.85 -3.83 12.26
C ILE A 284 -13.88 -2.33 12.57
N LEU A 285 -12.72 -1.74 12.90
CA LEU A 285 -12.61 -0.33 13.25
C LEU A 285 -12.67 0.61 12.03
N LEU A 286 -12.47 0.09 10.81
CA LEU A 286 -12.55 0.86 9.57
C LEU A 286 -13.99 1.20 9.18
N PHE A 287 -14.96 0.44 9.64
CA PHE A 287 -16.41 0.59 9.40
C PHE A 287 -17.14 1.06 10.67
#